data_cda460a509179a648b7d6bc33695d105
#
_entry.id   cda460a509179a648b7d6bc33695d105
#
_cell.length_a   1.000
_cell.length_b   1.000
_cell.length_c   1.000
_cell.angle_alpha   90.00
_cell.angle_beta   90.00
_cell.angle_gamma   90.00
#
_symmetry.space_group_name_H-M   'P 1'
#
loop_
_entity.id
_entity.type
_entity.pdbx_description
1 polymer ?
#
loop_
_entity_poly.entity_id
_entity_poly.type
_entity_poly.pdbx_seq_one_letter_code
_entity_poly.pdbx_strand_id
1 'polypeptide(L)'
;MLVMLLPFVLGITLYESYALPLIVVLSTLLISGLGAWLLLPRKIAWCYASVAILLFGYIMAELRAPRPSLDYNTTVEMTLSIESPPSARDGYRIANGRIIEWWDCTRSHRANDRVVLWLRSASVDYGDEVTINGRLTERISRHASYDRLQHRRGKVGGVSISDRNIICYHHTSPSQSLQQRAITRLGQHTTDTVSHAVVEAMVTGSRRNMPQSLREAYSRTGLSHLMAVSGLHLGIVTMVIGTLLVPLRFIHRGHRIANLLTIVATWLFAAMSGFSPSVIRAALMLSLLQISLFTSSRYSSLNSLAVATFLMLVYRPDFLYDISFELSVLAVAGIVLWAVPVMRSMGGYGWLSRTTIITLAIGIAATLWTLPLVSHTFGNLPIASVILTPAVMLFSYLIVAFGIFTLILPTPLSVYCLNVAEWAAEMQNSIVEYSATLPFASIDYTMTEGDMWLCYSIYVTITLLTWSINRKKVVTLSYANTP
;
A
#
# COMPACT_ATOMS: atom_id res chain seq x y z
N MET A 1 10.23 11.96 14.90
CA MET A 1 9.54 10.73 14.46
C MET A 1 10.42 9.79 13.65
N LEU A 2 11.20 10.26 12.66
CA LEU A 2 12.07 9.37 11.88
C LEU A 2 13.06 8.58 12.76
N VAL A 3 13.64 9.22 13.78
CA VAL A 3 14.57 8.58 14.74
C VAL A 3 13.89 7.51 15.59
N MET A 4 12.58 7.60 15.80
CA MET A 4 11.78 6.62 16.56
C MET A 4 11.34 5.45 15.70
N LEU A 5 11.17 5.65 14.39
CA LEU A 5 10.72 4.61 13.48
C LEU A 5 11.73 3.46 13.38
N LEU A 6 13.02 3.77 13.33
CA LEU A 6 14.08 2.76 13.16
C LEU A 6 14.16 1.78 14.34
N PRO A 7 14.20 2.21 15.62
CA PRO A 7 14.12 1.28 16.75
C PRO A 7 12.83 0.45 16.75
N PHE A 8 11.69 1.04 16.37
CA PHE A 8 10.42 0.34 16.29
C PHE A 8 10.44 -0.79 15.25
N VAL A 9 10.94 -0.52 14.05
CA VAL A 9 11.11 -1.53 13.00
C VAL A 9 12.08 -2.63 13.43
N LEU A 10 13.20 -2.27 14.08
CA LEU A 10 14.14 -3.24 14.64
C LEU A 10 13.48 -4.13 15.69
N GLY A 11 12.56 -3.60 16.50
CA GLY A 11 11.81 -4.39 17.47
C GLY A 11 10.91 -5.45 16.80
N ILE A 12 10.23 -5.08 15.70
CA ILE A 12 9.41 -6.01 14.92
C ILE A 12 10.28 -7.11 14.30
N THR A 13 11.43 -6.77 13.73
CA THR A 13 12.34 -7.77 13.12
C THR A 13 13.00 -8.69 14.15
N LEU A 14 13.32 -8.17 15.34
CA LEU A 14 13.85 -8.98 16.46
C LEU A 14 12.85 -10.03 16.94
N TYR A 15 11.56 -9.74 16.94
CA TYR A 15 10.53 -10.70 17.29
C TYR A 15 10.59 -11.95 16.41
N GLU A 16 10.86 -11.80 15.10
CA GLU A 16 10.97 -12.97 14.20
C GLU A 16 12.24 -13.78 14.40
N SER A 17 13.31 -13.12 14.83
CA SER A 17 14.63 -13.75 14.97
C SER A 17 14.80 -14.44 16.33
N TYR A 18 14.18 -13.90 17.37
CA TYR A 18 14.39 -14.33 18.74
C TYR A 18 13.08 -14.33 19.54
N ALA A 19 12.65 -15.50 19.99
CA ALA A 19 11.53 -15.65 20.93
C ALA A 19 11.99 -15.30 22.36
N LEU A 20 11.87 -14.04 22.74
CA LEU A 20 12.18 -13.61 24.10
C LEU A 20 10.98 -13.85 25.02
N PRO A 21 11.21 -14.31 26.28
CA PRO A 21 10.12 -14.42 27.25
C PRO A 21 9.43 -13.07 27.47
N LEU A 22 8.10 -13.03 27.35
CA LEU A 22 7.32 -11.80 27.46
C LEU A 22 7.60 -11.02 28.75
N ILE A 23 7.84 -11.74 29.86
CA ILE A 23 8.16 -11.14 31.17
C ILE A 23 9.46 -10.34 31.11
N VAL A 24 10.48 -10.82 30.38
CA VAL A 24 11.75 -10.11 30.19
C VAL A 24 11.55 -8.87 29.35
N VAL A 25 10.75 -8.96 28.29
CA VAL A 25 10.46 -7.82 27.43
C VAL A 25 9.69 -6.74 28.18
N LEU A 26 8.66 -7.10 28.93
CA LEU A 26 7.85 -6.18 29.74
C LEU A 26 8.64 -5.52 30.86
N SER A 27 9.47 -6.27 31.59
CA SER A 27 10.30 -5.73 32.66
C SER A 27 11.36 -4.76 32.11
N THR A 28 12.00 -5.07 30.98
CA THR A 28 12.98 -4.20 30.34
C THR A 28 12.30 -2.95 29.77
N LEU A 29 11.08 -3.07 29.21
CA LEU A 29 10.29 -1.92 28.77
C LEU A 29 9.98 -0.97 29.93
N LEU A 30 9.54 -1.51 31.07
CA LEU A 30 9.23 -0.73 32.25
C LEU A 30 10.47 -0.01 32.78
N ILE A 31 11.61 -0.71 32.89
CA ILE A 31 12.88 -0.14 33.35
C ILE A 31 13.37 0.94 32.38
N SER A 32 13.30 0.69 31.07
CA SER A 32 13.74 1.66 30.05
C SER A 32 12.82 2.89 30.01
N GLY A 33 11.51 2.70 30.13
CA GLY A 33 10.54 3.81 30.21
C GLY A 33 10.74 4.65 31.47
N LEU A 34 10.93 4.02 32.63
CA LEU A 34 11.21 4.69 33.89
C LEU A 34 12.58 5.42 33.85
N GLY A 35 13.59 4.80 33.27
CA GLY A 35 14.90 5.40 33.06
C GLY A 35 14.84 6.64 32.15
N ALA A 36 14.07 6.59 31.07
CA ALA A 36 13.86 7.73 30.19
C ALA A 36 13.16 8.90 30.91
N TRP A 37 12.28 8.60 31.88
CA TRP A 37 11.55 9.60 32.64
C TRP A 37 12.36 10.20 33.79
N LEU A 38 13.14 9.37 34.50
CA LEU A 38 13.87 9.78 35.73
C LEU A 38 15.27 10.35 35.44
N LEU A 39 15.95 9.86 34.40
CA LEU A 39 17.34 10.24 34.12
C LEU A 39 17.41 11.44 33.16
N LEU A 40 17.57 12.60 33.71
CA LEU A 40 17.82 13.83 32.99
C LEU A 40 19.30 14.18 32.97
N PRO A 41 20.06 13.68 31.97
CA PRO A 41 20.45 14.53 30.86
C PRO A 41 19.84 14.03 29.55
N ARG A 42 19.33 14.96 28.72
CA ARG A 42 18.62 14.67 27.46
C ARG A 42 19.23 13.60 26.58
N LYS A 43 20.54 13.46 26.53
CA LYS A 43 21.24 12.47 25.70
C LYS A 43 21.00 11.02 26.15
N ILE A 44 21.03 10.77 27.46
CA ILE A 44 20.83 9.43 28.04
C ILE A 44 19.34 9.04 27.97
N ALA A 45 18.44 9.99 28.20
CA ALA A 45 17.00 9.77 28.05
C ALA A 45 16.60 9.28 26.64
N TRP A 46 17.29 9.77 25.58
CA TRP A 46 17.06 9.29 24.23
C TRP A 46 17.46 7.82 24.02
N CYS A 47 18.52 7.34 24.66
CA CYS A 47 18.90 5.93 24.59
C CYS A 47 17.82 5.03 25.22
N TYR A 48 17.34 5.37 26.40
CA TYR A 48 16.27 4.65 27.07
C TYR A 48 14.95 4.70 26.27
N ALA A 49 14.60 5.86 25.73
CA ALA A 49 13.42 6.01 24.87
C ALA A 49 13.52 5.14 23.61
N SER A 50 14.72 5.06 23.00
CA SER A 50 14.93 4.21 21.83
C SER A 50 14.78 2.72 22.15
N VAL A 51 15.28 2.26 23.30
CA VAL A 51 15.10 0.88 23.79
C VAL A 51 13.62 0.61 24.09
N ALA A 52 12.92 1.55 24.74
CA ALA A 52 11.48 1.41 25.00
C ALA A 52 10.67 1.30 23.72
N ILE A 53 10.98 2.09 22.69
CA ILE A 53 10.32 2.05 21.38
C ILE A 53 10.61 0.74 20.65
N LEU A 54 11.85 0.22 20.74
CA LEU A 54 12.22 -1.07 20.18
C LEU A 54 11.40 -2.20 20.82
N LEU A 55 11.35 -2.23 22.15
CA LEU A 55 10.57 -3.23 22.88
C LEU A 55 9.06 -3.10 22.63
N PHE A 56 8.57 -1.88 22.44
CA PHE A 56 7.19 -1.64 22.02
C PHE A 56 6.91 -2.25 20.63
N GLY A 57 7.84 -2.12 19.67
CA GLY A 57 7.75 -2.77 18.36
C GLY A 57 7.69 -4.30 18.47
N TYR A 58 8.54 -4.88 19.33
CA TYR A 58 8.55 -6.32 19.62
C TYR A 58 7.19 -6.79 20.19
N ILE A 59 6.65 -6.08 21.19
CA ILE A 59 5.37 -6.40 21.82
C ILE A 59 4.23 -6.31 20.81
N MET A 60 4.22 -5.26 19.96
CA MET A 60 3.19 -5.12 18.93
C MET A 60 3.23 -6.28 17.93
N ALA A 61 4.42 -6.75 17.54
CA ALA A 61 4.58 -7.91 16.69
C ALA A 61 4.05 -9.18 17.37
N GLU A 62 4.37 -9.41 18.65
CA GLU A 62 3.92 -10.58 19.41
C GLU A 62 2.40 -10.57 19.63
N LEU A 63 1.81 -9.43 19.99
CA LEU A 63 0.36 -9.32 20.21
C LEU A 63 -0.46 -9.51 18.92
N ARG A 64 0.14 -9.22 17.76
CA ARG A 64 -0.50 -9.33 16.46
C ARG A 64 -0.08 -10.59 15.68
N ALA A 65 0.85 -11.38 16.25
CA ALA A 65 1.26 -12.64 15.63
C ALA A 65 0.05 -13.55 15.43
N PRO A 66 -0.08 -14.15 14.26
CA PRO A 66 -1.18 -15.06 13.97
C PRO A 66 -1.06 -16.29 14.87
N ARG A 67 -2.02 -16.46 15.76
CA ARG A 67 -2.14 -17.66 16.59
C ARG A 67 -3.37 -18.42 16.14
N PRO A 68 -3.25 -19.68 15.74
CA PRO A 68 -4.41 -20.46 15.34
C PRO A 68 -5.33 -20.67 16.55
N SER A 69 -6.63 -20.49 16.33
CA SER A 69 -7.66 -20.82 17.33
C SER A 69 -7.98 -22.32 17.37
N LEU A 70 -7.51 -23.04 16.36
CA LEU A 70 -7.72 -24.47 16.16
C LEU A 70 -6.37 -25.18 16.04
N ASP A 71 -6.24 -26.36 16.63
CA ASP A 71 -5.05 -27.19 16.51
C ASP A 71 -4.86 -27.69 15.06
N TYR A 72 -3.61 -27.66 14.60
CA TYR A 72 -3.28 -28.12 13.25
C TYR A 72 -3.60 -29.63 13.06
N ASN A 73 -4.03 -29.93 11.84
CA ASN A 73 -4.37 -31.28 11.38
C ASN A 73 -5.55 -31.96 12.11
N THR A 74 -6.23 -31.28 13.00
CA THR A 74 -7.47 -31.78 13.61
C THR A 74 -8.62 -31.54 12.61
N THR A 75 -9.38 -32.61 12.34
CA THR A 75 -10.56 -32.54 11.47
C THR A 75 -11.75 -32.08 12.29
N VAL A 76 -12.30 -30.92 11.91
CA VAL A 76 -13.45 -30.33 12.58
C VAL A 76 -14.42 -29.76 11.55
N GLU A 77 -15.65 -29.57 11.97
CA GLU A 77 -16.59 -28.76 11.21
C GLU A 77 -16.24 -27.28 11.40
N MET A 78 -16.12 -26.53 10.27
CA MET A 78 -15.78 -25.12 10.32
C MET A 78 -16.49 -24.32 9.27
N THR A 79 -16.91 -23.11 9.61
CA THR A 79 -17.47 -22.13 8.68
C THR A 79 -16.38 -21.15 8.25
N LEU A 80 -16.24 -21.02 6.95
CA LEU A 80 -15.23 -20.20 6.27
C LEU A 80 -15.94 -19.11 5.47
N SER A 81 -15.44 -17.88 5.57
CA SER A 81 -15.81 -16.79 4.65
C SER A 81 -14.72 -16.59 3.62
N ILE A 82 -15.10 -16.42 2.35
CA ILE A 82 -14.18 -16.20 1.25
C ILE A 82 -13.96 -14.70 1.05
N GLU A 83 -12.78 -14.21 1.48
CA GLU A 83 -12.46 -12.79 1.51
C GLU A 83 -11.82 -12.26 0.22
N SER A 84 -11.40 -13.12 -0.69
CA SER A 84 -10.83 -12.70 -1.97
C SER A 84 -11.36 -13.52 -3.13
N PRO A 85 -11.46 -12.92 -4.34
CA PRO A 85 -11.85 -13.69 -5.53
C PRO A 85 -10.85 -14.81 -5.77
N PRO A 86 -11.36 -16.03 -6.06
CA PRO A 86 -10.52 -17.16 -6.38
C PRO A 86 -9.69 -16.92 -7.66
N SER A 87 -8.40 -17.14 -7.58
CA SER A 87 -7.48 -17.09 -8.72
C SER A 87 -7.14 -18.50 -9.20
N ALA A 88 -7.25 -18.75 -10.50
CA ALA A 88 -6.93 -20.05 -11.10
C ALA A 88 -5.42 -20.33 -11.03
N ARG A 89 -5.04 -21.56 -10.69
CA ARG A 89 -3.67 -22.05 -10.67
C ARG A 89 -3.67 -23.58 -10.84
N ASP A 90 -2.96 -24.09 -11.83
CA ASP A 90 -2.66 -25.53 -12.06
C ASP A 90 -3.68 -26.57 -11.50
N GLY A 91 -4.96 -26.49 -11.94
CA GLY A 91 -6.01 -27.43 -11.58
C GLY A 91 -6.73 -27.18 -10.24
N TYR A 92 -6.46 -26.06 -9.56
CA TYR A 92 -7.19 -25.58 -8.38
C TYR A 92 -7.26 -24.05 -8.38
N ARG A 93 -8.15 -23.50 -7.58
CA ARG A 93 -8.25 -22.05 -7.38
C ARG A 93 -7.75 -21.72 -5.96
N ILE A 94 -7.04 -20.59 -5.82
CA ILE A 94 -6.58 -20.11 -4.52
C ILE A 94 -7.36 -18.84 -4.17
N ALA A 95 -7.84 -18.78 -2.93
CA ALA A 95 -8.46 -17.60 -2.35
C ALA A 95 -7.90 -17.32 -0.95
N ASN A 96 -8.08 -16.10 -0.47
CA ASN A 96 -7.93 -15.81 0.96
C ASN A 96 -9.29 -15.95 1.62
N GLY A 97 -9.30 -16.51 2.81
CA GLY A 97 -10.51 -16.67 3.59
C GLY A 97 -10.24 -16.51 5.07
N ARG A 98 -11.30 -16.63 5.81
CA ARG A 98 -11.31 -16.51 7.26
C ARG A 98 -12.16 -17.59 7.87
N ILE A 99 -11.65 -18.25 8.92
CA ILE A 99 -12.45 -19.14 9.77
C ILE A 99 -13.29 -18.21 10.67
N ILE A 100 -14.61 -18.31 10.57
CA ILE A 100 -15.54 -17.53 11.41
C ILE A 100 -15.88 -18.29 12.68
N GLU A 101 -16.14 -19.58 12.53
CA GLU A 101 -16.58 -20.45 13.59
C GLU A 101 -16.12 -21.88 13.32
N TRP A 102 -15.85 -22.64 14.36
CA TRP A 102 -15.57 -24.07 14.26
C TRP A 102 -16.19 -24.80 15.43
N TRP A 103 -16.50 -26.07 15.23
CA TRP A 103 -17.17 -26.91 16.22
C TRP A 103 -16.28 -28.08 16.60
N ASP A 104 -16.10 -28.27 17.90
CA ASP A 104 -15.72 -29.55 18.43
C ASP A 104 -16.99 -30.38 18.74
N CYS A 105 -16.85 -31.62 19.23
CA CYS A 105 -18.01 -32.48 19.49
C CYS A 105 -19.03 -31.91 20.48
N THR A 106 -18.75 -30.79 21.17
CA THR A 106 -19.55 -30.31 22.29
C THR A 106 -19.94 -28.85 22.20
N ARG A 107 -19.13 -28.00 21.51
CA ARG A 107 -19.32 -26.52 21.51
C ARG A 107 -18.89 -25.89 20.18
N SER A 108 -19.50 -24.75 19.88
CA SER A 108 -19.01 -23.86 18.84
C SER A 108 -18.00 -22.88 19.39
N HIS A 109 -16.96 -22.60 18.64
CA HIS A 109 -15.89 -21.66 18.97
C HIS A 109 -15.80 -20.58 17.89
N ARG A 110 -16.01 -19.34 18.27
CA ARG A 110 -15.80 -18.22 17.34
C ARG A 110 -14.31 -18.02 17.08
N ALA A 111 -13.97 -17.88 15.80
CA ALA A 111 -12.62 -17.68 15.34
C ALA A 111 -12.54 -16.44 14.46
N ASN A 112 -11.34 -15.95 14.23
CA ASN A 112 -11.07 -14.83 13.32
C ASN A 112 -9.77 -15.09 12.57
N ASP A 113 -9.52 -16.35 12.23
CA ASP A 113 -8.26 -16.85 11.70
C ASP A 113 -8.21 -16.65 10.19
N ARG A 114 -7.23 -15.90 9.71
CA ARG A 114 -7.00 -15.74 8.27
C ARG A 114 -6.26 -16.96 7.73
N VAL A 115 -6.79 -17.53 6.67
CA VAL A 115 -6.27 -18.75 6.04
C VAL A 115 -6.15 -18.59 4.53
N VAL A 116 -5.32 -19.41 3.93
CA VAL A 116 -5.32 -19.62 2.48
C VAL A 116 -6.25 -20.77 2.15
N LEU A 117 -7.13 -20.56 1.20
CA LEU A 117 -8.10 -21.57 0.75
C LEU A 117 -7.66 -22.15 -0.58
N TRP A 118 -7.60 -23.49 -0.66
CA TRP A 118 -7.47 -24.21 -1.93
C TRP A 118 -8.84 -24.73 -2.33
N LEU A 119 -9.37 -24.14 -3.38
CA LEU A 119 -10.71 -24.44 -3.87
C LEU A 119 -10.63 -25.42 -5.04
N ARG A 120 -11.13 -26.62 -4.84
CA ARG A 120 -11.31 -27.64 -5.88
C ARG A 120 -12.77 -27.74 -6.33
N SER A 121 -13.67 -27.00 -5.69
CA SER A 121 -15.08 -26.86 -6.05
C SER A 121 -15.28 -25.70 -7.02
N ALA A 122 -16.12 -25.90 -8.02
CA ALA A 122 -16.49 -24.86 -8.99
C ALA A 122 -17.59 -23.92 -8.45
N SER A 123 -18.32 -24.33 -7.41
CA SER A 123 -19.50 -23.61 -6.91
C SER A 123 -19.20 -22.49 -5.93
N VAL A 124 -17.96 -22.40 -5.42
CA VAL A 124 -17.59 -21.47 -4.36
C VAL A 124 -16.92 -20.23 -4.92
N ASP A 125 -17.42 -19.04 -4.56
CA ASP A 125 -16.89 -17.75 -5.05
C ASP A 125 -16.70 -16.72 -3.90
N TYR A 126 -16.28 -15.53 -4.26
CA TYR A 126 -16.02 -14.45 -3.33
C TYR A 126 -17.30 -14.00 -2.60
N GLY A 127 -17.18 -13.87 -1.29
CA GLY A 127 -18.28 -13.45 -0.42
C GLY A 127 -19.15 -14.60 0.09
N ASP A 128 -18.89 -15.83 -0.36
CA ASP A 128 -19.61 -16.99 0.13
C ASP A 128 -19.16 -17.38 1.53
N GLU A 129 -20.10 -17.88 2.31
CA GLU A 129 -19.84 -18.58 3.56
C GLU A 129 -20.09 -20.08 3.36
N VAL A 130 -19.07 -20.88 3.65
CA VAL A 130 -19.10 -22.31 3.40
C VAL A 130 -18.75 -23.05 4.70
N THR A 131 -19.65 -23.92 5.13
CA THR A 131 -19.40 -24.85 6.23
C THR A 131 -18.86 -26.14 5.66
N ILE A 132 -17.68 -26.52 6.12
CA ILE A 132 -16.98 -27.73 5.68
C ILE A 132 -16.57 -28.61 6.85
N ASN A 133 -16.45 -29.92 6.57
CA ASN A 133 -15.68 -30.80 7.43
C ASN A 133 -14.25 -30.88 6.90
N GLY A 134 -13.32 -30.24 7.60
CA GLY A 134 -11.97 -30.07 7.10
C GLY A 134 -10.93 -29.91 8.22
N ARG A 135 -9.70 -29.70 7.83
CA ARG A 135 -8.59 -29.49 8.75
C ARG A 135 -7.78 -28.25 8.39
N LEU A 136 -7.31 -27.56 9.42
CA LEU A 136 -6.32 -26.50 9.28
C LEU A 136 -4.93 -27.13 9.14
N THR A 137 -4.21 -26.79 8.08
CA THR A 137 -2.83 -27.24 7.87
C THR A 137 -1.87 -26.10 8.09
N GLU A 138 -0.79 -26.32 8.81
CA GLU A 138 0.26 -25.33 9.01
C GLU A 138 0.93 -24.95 7.68
N ARG A 139 1.23 -25.96 6.86
CA ARG A 139 1.80 -25.75 5.53
C ARG A 139 0.76 -25.21 4.56
N ILE A 140 1.08 -24.07 3.99
CA ILE A 140 0.28 -23.38 2.96
C ILE A 140 0.75 -23.77 1.54
N SER A 141 2.03 -24.15 1.37
CA SER A 141 2.61 -24.49 0.08
C SER A 141 3.71 -25.53 0.22
N ARG A 142 4.16 -26.09 -0.90
CA ARG A 142 5.37 -26.92 -0.96
C ARG A 142 6.66 -26.12 -0.77
N HIS A 143 6.62 -24.81 -0.99
CA HIS A 143 7.77 -23.92 -0.89
C HIS A 143 7.79 -23.22 0.47
N ALA A 144 8.79 -23.53 1.30
CA ALA A 144 8.94 -22.97 2.64
C ALA A 144 9.09 -21.44 2.68
N SER A 145 9.66 -20.85 1.62
CA SER A 145 9.74 -19.39 1.48
C SER A 145 8.38 -18.73 1.33
N TYR A 146 7.49 -19.36 0.56
CA TYR A 146 6.12 -18.88 0.39
C TYR A 146 5.30 -19.04 1.68
N ASP A 147 5.47 -20.16 2.40
CA ASP A 147 4.82 -20.39 3.69
C ASP A 147 5.21 -19.31 4.70
N ARG A 148 6.52 -19.05 4.86
CA ARG A 148 7.02 -17.99 5.73
C ARG A 148 6.42 -16.63 5.36
N LEU A 149 6.34 -16.30 4.07
CA LEU A 149 5.74 -15.05 3.61
C LEU A 149 4.25 -14.98 3.97
N GLN A 150 3.49 -16.06 3.85
CA GLN A 150 2.07 -16.08 4.18
C GLN A 150 1.83 -15.96 5.69
N HIS A 151 2.63 -16.66 6.51
CA HIS A 151 2.59 -16.51 7.97
C HIS A 151 2.94 -15.08 8.41
N ARG A 152 3.97 -14.46 7.81
CA ARG A 152 4.33 -13.05 8.01
C ARG A 152 3.19 -12.10 7.63
N ARG A 153 2.36 -12.46 6.65
CA ARG A 153 1.15 -11.72 6.26
C ARG A 153 -0.06 -11.98 7.17
N GLY A 154 0.16 -12.59 8.31
CA GLY A 154 -0.87 -12.82 9.32
C GLY A 154 -1.81 -13.98 9.01
N LYS A 155 -1.39 -14.95 8.19
CA LYS A 155 -2.17 -16.18 7.95
C LYS A 155 -1.70 -17.30 8.86
N VAL A 156 -2.65 -17.96 9.50
CA VAL A 156 -2.35 -19.07 10.42
C VAL A 156 -2.05 -20.37 9.68
N GLY A 157 -2.57 -20.57 8.48
CA GLY A 157 -2.38 -21.82 7.74
C GLY A 157 -3.22 -21.88 6.47
N GLY A 158 -3.47 -23.09 6.01
CA GLY A 158 -4.27 -23.36 4.81
C GLY A 158 -5.39 -24.37 5.05
N VAL A 159 -6.49 -24.20 4.30
CA VAL A 159 -7.66 -25.10 4.33
C VAL A 159 -8.04 -25.48 2.91
N SER A 160 -8.34 -26.77 2.68
CA SER A 160 -8.78 -27.27 1.37
C SER A 160 -10.30 -27.44 1.32
N ILE A 161 -10.92 -26.82 0.31
CA ILE A 161 -12.36 -26.93 0.05
C ILE A 161 -12.57 -27.75 -1.24
N SER A 162 -13.39 -28.78 -1.15
CA SER A 162 -13.81 -29.61 -2.26
C SER A 162 -15.28 -29.96 -2.12
N ASP A 163 -15.96 -30.34 -3.21
CA ASP A 163 -17.38 -30.68 -3.18
C ASP A 163 -17.69 -31.83 -2.19
N ARG A 164 -16.69 -32.66 -1.88
CA ARG A 164 -16.84 -33.79 -0.95
C ARG A 164 -16.88 -33.41 0.53
N ASN A 165 -16.30 -32.26 0.89
CA ASN A 165 -16.21 -31.84 2.29
C ASN A 165 -17.11 -30.65 2.64
N ILE A 166 -17.88 -30.14 1.68
CA ILE A 166 -18.87 -29.09 1.91
C ILE A 166 -20.11 -29.71 2.57
N ILE A 167 -20.50 -29.18 3.73
CA ILE A 167 -21.70 -29.55 4.47
C ILE A 167 -22.84 -28.60 4.12
N CYS A 168 -22.58 -27.31 4.19
CA CYS A 168 -23.55 -26.27 3.93
C CYS A 168 -22.90 -25.14 3.14
N TYR A 169 -23.68 -24.56 2.24
CA TYR A 169 -23.25 -23.44 1.41
C TYR A 169 -24.26 -22.32 1.55
N HIS A 170 -23.77 -21.19 2.03
CA HIS A 170 -24.56 -19.96 2.11
C HIS A 170 -23.99 -18.96 1.14
N HIS A 171 -24.73 -18.74 0.06
CA HIS A 171 -24.43 -17.61 -0.82
C HIS A 171 -24.85 -16.35 -0.08
N THR A 172 -23.94 -15.82 0.69
CA THR A 172 -24.12 -14.51 1.31
C THR A 172 -23.86 -13.51 0.22
N SER A 173 -24.92 -12.87 -0.28
CA SER A 173 -24.72 -11.64 -1.06
C SER A 173 -23.90 -10.72 -0.18
N PRO A 174 -22.61 -10.47 -0.46
CA PRO A 174 -21.82 -9.63 0.41
C PRO A 174 -22.58 -8.31 0.52
N SER A 175 -22.82 -7.85 1.75
CA SER A 175 -23.31 -6.49 1.99
C SER A 175 -22.52 -5.61 1.04
N GLN A 176 -23.19 -5.02 0.02
CA GLN A 176 -22.52 -4.42 -1.13
C GLN A 176 -21.52 -3.41 -0.59
N SER A 177 -20.25 -3.82 -0.53
CA SER A 177 -19.18 -2.95 -0.06
C SER A 177 -19.19 -1.69 -0.92
N LEU A 178 -18.74 -0.56 -0.40
CA LEU A 178 -18.62 0.67 -1.20
C LEU A 178 -17.91 0.40 -2.53
N GLN A 179 -16.90 -0.48 -2.50
CA GLN A 179 -16.20 -0.94 -3.69
C GLN A 179 -17.14 -1.64 -4.69
N GLN A 180 -17.97 -2.58 -4.21
CA GLN A 180 -18.88 -3.30 -5.10
C GLN A 180 -19.96 -2.38 -5.71
N ARG A 181 -20.49 -1.44 -4.93
CA ARG A 181 -21.43 -0.42 -5.44
C ARG A 181 -20.78 0.46 -6.51
N ALA A 182 -19.51 0.84 -6.32
CA ALA A 182 -18.77 1.61 -7.31
C ALA A 182 -18.54 0.79 -8.59
N ILE A 183 -18.15 -0.48 -8.48
CA ILE A 183 -17.98 -1.40 -9.63
C ILE A 183 -19.29 -1.53 -10.40
N THR A 184 -20.40 -1.82 -9.70
CA THR A 184 -21.73 -1.97 -10.34
C THR A 184 -22.13 -0.69 -11.07
N ARG A 185 -21.91 0.48 -10.46
CA ARG A 185 -22.25 1.77 -11.08
C ARG A 185 -21.39 2.09 -12.31
N LEU A 186 -20.08 1.79 -12.27
CA LEU A 186 -19.21 1.95 -13.44
C LEU A 186 -19.64 1.03 -14.58
N GLY A 187 -20.02 -0.22 -14.29
CA GLY A 187 -20.41 -1.21 -15.30
C GLY A 187 -21.77 -1.01 -15.95
N GLN A 188 -22.59 -0.05 -15.49
CA GLN A 188 -23.95 0.15 -16.03
C GLN A 188 -24.00 0.61 -17.48
N HIS A 189 -22.96 1.29 -17.99
CA HIS A 189 -22.97 1.97 -19.28
C HIS A 189 -21.68 1.76 -20.09
N THR A 190 -20.94 0.71 -19.82
CA THR A 190 -19.67 0.45 -20.51
C THR A 190 -19.87 0.08 -21.97
N THR A 191 -18.98 0.55 -22.84
CA THR A 191 -18.95 0.25 -24.28
C THR A 191 -17.78 -0.65 -24.66
N ASP A 192 -16.66 -0.59 -23.94
CA ASP A 192 -15.47 -1.42 -24.14
C ASP A 192 -15.06 -2.15 -22.88
N THR A 193 -15.02 -3.47 -22.94
CA THR A 193 -14.75 -4.33 -21.78
C THR A 193 -13.29 -4.23 -21.30
N VAL A 194 -12.32 -4.00 -22.18
CA VAL A 194 -10.89 -3.96 -21.82
C VAL A 194 -10.53 -2.61 -21.18
N SER A 195 -10.90 -1.51 -21.83
CA SER A 195 -10.66 -0.15 -21.30
C SER A 195 -11.43 0.07 -20.03
N HIS A 196 -12.67 -0.45 -19.95
CA HIS A 196 -13.46 -0.44 -18.73
C HIS A 196 -12.77 -1.15 -17.55
N ALA A 197 -12.18 -2.32 -17.80
CA ALA A 197 -11.45 -3.06 -16.76
C ALA A 197 -10.26 -2.25 -16.20
N VAL A 198 -9.63 -1.38 -17.01
CA VAL A 198 -8.59 -0.46 -16.55
C VAL A 198 -9.18 0.68 -15.72
N VAL A 199 -10.30 1.28 -16.15
CA VAL A 199 -11.01 2.29 -15.36
C VAL A 199 -11.43 1.71 -14.01
N GLU A 200 -12.04 0.51 -14.00
CA GLU A 200 -12.40 -0.21 -12.77
C GLU A 200 -11.20 -0.41 -11.85
N ALA A 201 -10.07 -0.90 -12.39
CA ALA A 201 -8.86 -1.14 -11.60
C ALA A 201 -8.28 0.14 -10.99
N MET A 202 -8.26 1.25 -11.75
CA MET A 202 -7.66 2.51 -11.30
C MET A 202 -8.55 3.29 -10.34
N VAL A 203 -9.89 3.15 -10.44
CA VAL A 203 -10.85 3.86 -9.58
C VAL A 203 -11.19 3.05 -8.32
N THR A 204 -11.42 1.74 -8.47
CA THR A 204 -11.90 0.89 -7.37
C THR A 204 -10.84 -0.08 -6.81
N GLY A 205 -9.71 -0.24 -7.50
CA GLY A 205 -8.69 -1.21 -7.15
C GLY A 205 -9.01 -2.66 -7.57
N SER A 206 -10.16 -2.91 -8.17
CA SER A 206 -10.56 -4.24 -8.64
C SER A 206 -9.90 -4.57 -9.99
N ARG A 207 -9.12 -5.64 -10.03
CA ARG A 207 -8.43 -6.12 -11.26
C ARG A 207 -9.06 -7.38 -11.82
N ARG A 208 -10.30 -7.70 -11.42
CA ARG A 208 -10.93 -8.99 -11.74
C ARG A 208 -11.08 -9.19 -13.25
N ASN A 209 -11.57 -8.17 -13.92
CA ASN A 209 -11.94 -8.20 -15.33
C ASN A 209 -10.79 -7.88 -16.29
N MET A 210 -9.58 -7.63 -15.76
CA MET A 210 -8.42 -7.26 -16.58
C MET A 210 -7.80 -8.49 -17.25
N PRO A 211 -7.63 -8.49 -18.59
CA PRO A 211 -6.97 -9.57 -19.34
C PRO A 211 -5.53 -9.80 -18.84
N GLN A 212 -5.10 -11.06 -18.86
CA GLN A 212 -3.75 -11.42 -18.41
C GLN A 212 -2.68 -10.82 -19.32
N SER A 213 -2.88 -10.80 -20.63
CA SER A 213 -1.97 -10.17 -21.59
C SER A 213 -1.70 -8.70 -21.26
N LEU A 214 -2.74 -7.96 -20.90
CA LEU A 214 -2.62 -6.55 -20.52
C LEU A 214 -1.86 -6.41 -19.20
N ARG A 215 -2.12 -7.27 -18.21
CA ARG A 215 -1.35 -7.27 -16.94
C ARG A 215 0.14 -7.52 -17.18
N GLU A 216 0.47 -8.43 -18.08
CA GLU A 216 1.84 -8.75 -18.47
C GLU A 216 2.51 -7.57 -19.18
N ALA A 217 1.80 -6.86 -20.09
CA ALA A 217 2.29 -5.66 -20.75
C ALA A 217 2.63 -4.54 -19.72
N TYR A 218 1.72 -4.28 -18.76
CA TYR A 218 1.98 -3.33 -17.68
C TYR A 218 3.13 -3.76 -16.77
N SER A 219 3.28 -5.06 -16.54
CA SER A 219 4.39 -5.59 -15.73
C SER A 219 5.72 -5.40 -16.44
N ARG A 220 5.77 -5.76 -17.72
CA ARG A 220 6.98 -5.68 -18.55
C ARG A 220 7.47 -4.24 -18.74
N THR A 221 6.55 -3.28 -18.89
CA THR A 221 6.88 -1.85 -18.98
C THR A 221 7.17 -1.21 -17.61
N GLY A 222 6.99 -1.93 -16.48
CA GLY A 222 7.16 -1.42 -15.12
C GLY A 222 6.03 -0.50 -14.64
N LEU A 223 4.92 -0.47 -15.37
CA LEU A 223 3.75 0.36 -15.08
C LEU A 223 2.68 -0.36 -14.25
N SER A 224 2.98 -1.55 -13.69
CA SER A 224 2.07 -2.32 -12.83
C SER A 224 1.56 -1.52 -11.63
N HIS A 225 2.31 -0.53 -11.17
CA HIS A 225 1.92 0.34 -10.08
C HIS A 225 0.72 1.24 -10.41
N LEU A 226 0.45 1.51 -11.70
CA LEU A 226 -0.73 2.26 -12.17
C LEU A 226 -2.01 1.41 -12.10
N MET A 227 -1.89 0.09 -12.23
CA MET A 227 -3.01 -0.84 -12.09
C MET A 227 -3.46 -1.03 -10.65
N ALA A 228 -2.64 -0.68 -9.69
CA ALA A 228 -3.02 -0.61 -8.28
C ALA A 228 -3.41 0.81 -7.94
N VAL A 229 -4.48 0.98 -7.16
CA VAL A 229 -4.75 2.30 -6.60
C VAL A 229 -3.54 2.73 -5.76
N SER A 230 -2.95 3.83 -6.17
CA SER A 230 -1.70 4.35 -5.60
C SER A 230 -1.92 5.66 -4.86
N GLY A 231 -0.88 6.12 -4.18
CA GLY A 231 -0.88 7.44 -3.56
C GLY A 231 -1.11 8.59 -4.56
N LEU A 232 -0.70 8.40 -5.84
CA LEU A 232 -0.98 9.35 -6.90
C LEU A 232 -2.47 9.47 -7.18
N HIS A 233 -3.18 8.34 -7.33
CA HIS A 233 -4.62 8.31 -7.56
C HIS A 233 -5.36 9.04 -6.44
N LEU A 234 -4.99 8.78 -5.19
CA LEU A 234 -5.56 9.48 -4.04
C LEU A 234 -5.22 10.99 -4.04
N GLY A 235 -4.02 11.36 -4.50
CA GLY A 235 -3.63 12.75 -4.71
C GLY A 235 -4.52 13.45 -5.74
N ILE A 236 -4.82 12.78 -6.87
CA ILE A 236 -5.73 13.28 -7.90
C ILE A 236 -7.14 13.50 -7.32
N VAL A 237 -7.67 12.50 -6.61
CA VAL A 237 -8.97 12.61 -5.94
C VAL A 237 -9.02 13.78 -4.98
N THR A 238 -8.00 13.91 -4.14
CA THR A 238 -7.89 15.02 -3.16
C THR A 238 -7.83 16.37 -3.86
N MET A 239 -7.12 16.46 -5.00
CA MET A 239 -7.03 17.66 -5.81
C MET A 239 -8.38 18.01 -6.46
N VAL A 240 -9.06 17.04 -7.08
CA VAL A 240 -10.38 17.21 -7.70
C VAL A 240 -11.40 17.71 -6.66
N ILE A 241 -11.49 17.02 -5.52
CA ILE A 241 -12.41 17.39 -4.45
C ILE A 241 -12.03 18.76 -3.86
N GLY A 242 -10.73 19.00 -3.62
CA GLY A 242 -10.25 20.28 -3.13
C GLY A 242 -10.63 21.45 -4.05
N THR A 243 -10.62 21.22 -5.37
CA THR A 243 -11.06 22.21 -6.37
C THR A 243 -12.56 22.43 -6.35
N LEU A 244 -13.35 21.36 -6.24
CA LEU A 244 -14.82 21.45 -6.10
C LEU A 244 -15.24 22.18 -4.82
N LEU A 245 -14.44 22.10 -3.76
CA LEU A 245 -14.69 22.77 -2.48
C LEU A 245 -14.16 24.20 -2.40
N VAL A 246 -13.52 24.73 -3.47
CA VAL A 246 -13.04 26.13 -3.52
C VAL A 246 -14.15 27.12 -3.18
N PRO A 247 -15.40 27.02 -3.71
CA PRO A 247 -16.47 27.97 -3.37
C PRO A 247 -16.76 28.05 -1.86
N LEU A 248 -16.60 26.94 -1.13
CA LEU A 248 -16.77 26.93 0.32
C LEU A 248 -15.78 27.85 1.06
N ARG A 249 -14.60 28.09 0.48
CA ARG A 249 -13.55 28.92 1.10
C ARG A 249 -13.91 30.38 1.20
N PHE A 250 -14.91 30.83 0.43
CA PHE A 250 -15.44 32.21 0.49
C PHE A 250 -16.41 32.43 1.66
N ILE A 251 -16.84 31.38 2.36
CA ILE A 251 -17.73 31.44 3.52
C ILE A 251 -16.92 31.55 4.79
N HIS A 252 -17.46 32.20 5.83
CA HIS A 252 -16.81 32.28 7.13
C HIS A 252 -16.46 30.90 7.69
N ARG A 253 -15.18 30.69 8.04
CA ARG A 253 -14.62 29.36 8.42
C ARG A 253 -14.68 28.28 7.33
N GLY A 254 -15.06 28.60 6.09
CA GLY A 254 -15.25 27.64 5.01
C GLY A 254 -13.99 26.87 4.63
N HIS A 255 -12.78 27.46 4.81
CA HIS A 255 -11.52 26.74 4.62
C HIS A 255 -11.36 25.54 5.57
N ARG A 256 -11.86 25.63 6.82
CA ARG A 256 -11.84 24.54 7.79
C ARG A 256 -12.79 23.41 7.39
N ILE A 257 -13.98 23.78 6.94
CA ILE A 257 -15.00 22.83 6.45
C ILE A 257 -14.47 22.14 5.18
N ALA A 258 -13.90 22.88 4.24
CA ALA A 258 -13.33 22.31 3.02
C ALA A 258 -12.20 21.30 3.33
N ASN A 259 -11.28 21.63 4.24
CA ASN A 259 -10.22 20.72 4.64
C ASN A 259 -10.76 19.46 5.32
N LEU A 260 -11.75 19.56 6.20
CA LEU A 260 -12.39 18.42 6.85
C LEU A 260 -13.11 17.52 5.82
N LEU A 261 -13.89 18.12 4.92
CA LEU A 261 -14.55 17.38 3.84
C LEU A 261 -13.54 16.70 2.91
N THR A 262 -12.40 17.32 2.65
CA THR A 262 -11.31 16.71 1.87
C THR A 262 -10.75 15.49 2.58
N ILE A 263 -10.54 15.52 3.91
CA ILE A 263 -10.10 14.35 4.68
C ILE A 263 -11.16 13.24 4.60
N VAL A 264 -12.43 13.56 4.83
CA VAL A 264 -13.52 12.57 4.77
C VAL A 264 -13.58 11.91 3.39
N ALA A 265 -13.53 12.70 2.31
CA ALA A 265 -13.54 12.18 0.95
C ALA A 265 -12.31 11.32 0.62
N THR A 266 -11.14 11.69 1.13
CA THR A 266 -9.91 10.89 1.01
C THR A 266 -10.09 9.50 1.63
N TRP A 267 -10.68 9.40 2.83
CA TRP A 267 -10.93 8.12 3.49
C TRP A 267 -12.09 7.34 2.88
N LEU A 268 -13.12 8.01 2.34
CA LEU A 268 -14.18 7.34 1.56
C LEU A 268 -13.61 6.69 0.29
N PHE A 269 -12.72 7.38 -0.42
CA PHE A 269 -12.03 6.80 -1.56
C PHE A 269 -11.12 5.63 -1.14
N ALA A 270 -10.41 5.74 -0.01
CA ALA A 270 -9.63 4.64 0.53
C ALA A 270 -10.48 3.40 0.84
N ALA A 271 -11.68 3.59 1.40
CA ALA A 271 -12.64 2.52 1.65
C ALA A 271 -13.16 1.90 0.34
N MET A 272 -13.48 2.73 -0.65
CA MET A 272 -13.93 2.30 -1.98
C MET A 272 -12.84 1.50 -2.71
N SER A 273 -11.57 1.85 -2.53
CA SER A 273 -10.44 1.15 -3.15
C SER A 273 -9.90 -0.05 -2.33
N GLY A 274 -10.63 -0.49 -1.31
CA GLY A 274 -10.33 -1.71 -0.54
C GLY A 274 -9.18 -1.57 0.46
N PHE A 275 -8.84 -0.35 0.93
CA PHE A 275 -7.83 -0.09 1.96
C PHE A 275 -6.46 -0.73 1.69
N SER A 276 -5.97 -0.68 0.45
CA SER A 276 -4.62 -1.17 0.15
C SER A 276 -3.56 -0.40 0.97
N PRO A 277 -2.42 -1.03 1.35
CA PRO A 277 -1.39 -0.39 2.17
C PRO A 277 -0.88 0.93 1.59
N SER A 278 -0.75 1.01 0.26
CA SER A 278 -0.34 2.24 -0.43
C SER A 278 -1.35 3.38 -0.28
N VAL A 279 -2.64 3.05 -0.35
CA VAL A 279 -3.73 4.03 -0.21
C VAL A 279 -3.86 4.50 1.24
N ILE A 280 -3.80 3.59 2.22
CA ILE A 280 -3.85 3.95 3.65
C ILE A 280 -2.72 4.93 3.99
N ARG A 281 -1.48 4.64 3.54
CA ARG A 281 -0.36 5.53 3.78
C ARG A 281 -0.59 6.90 3.16
N ALA A 282 -1.03 6.96 1.91
CA ALA A 282 -1.31 8.22 1.24
C ALA A 282 -2.44 9.00 1.92
N ALA A 283 -3.50 8.31 2.37
CA ALA A 283 -4.60 8.91 3.11
C ALA A 283 -4.12 9.52 4.44
N LEU A 284 -3.28 8.80 5.18
CA LEU A 284 -2.66 9.32 6.41
C LEU A 284 -1.80 10.56 6.14
N MET A 285 -0.92 10.51 5.13
CA MET A 285 -0.05 11.65 4.81
C MET A 285 -0.83 12.87 4.33
N LEU A 286 -1.86 12.67 3.50
CA LEU A 286 -2.75 13.76 3.04
C LEU A 286 -3.59 14.31 4.18
N SER A 287 -4.06 13.47 5.11
CA SER A 287 -4.76 13.92 6.32
C SER A 287 -3.85 14.78 7.20
N LEU A 288 -2.59 14.38 7.40
CA LEU A 288 -1.60 15.17 8.13
C LEU A 288 -1.29 16.50 7.44
N LEU A 289 -1.27 16.53 6.11
CA LEU A 289 -1.14 17.75 5.35
C LEU A 289 -2.33 18.69 5.58
N GLN A 290 -3.56 18.19 5.47
CA GLN A 290 -4.78 18.98 5.71
C GLN A 290 -4.85 19.50 7.15
N ILE A 291 -4.47 18.69 8.14
CA ILE A 291 -4.39 19.08 9.54
C ILE A 291 -3.34 20.20 9.72
N SER A 292 -2.19 20.09 9.09
CA SER A 292 -1.14 21.10 9.15
C SER A 292 -1.61 22.44 8.57
N LEU A 293 -2.36 22.41 7.47
CA LEU A 293 -3.00 23.60 6.87
C LEU A 293 -4.09 24.19 7.80
N PHE A 294 -4.81 23.33 8.52
CA PHE A 294 -5.82 23.76 9.48
C PHE A 294 -5.21 24.44 10.71
N THR A 295 -4.07 23.93 11.21
CA THR A 295 -3.41 24.44 12.43
C THR A 295 -2.34 25.47 12.13
N SER A 296 -2.12 25.84 10.85
CA SER A 296 -1.04 26.75 10.39
C SER A 296 0.35 26.28 10.86
N SER A 297 0.52 24.96 11.05
CA SER A 297 1.78 24.36 11.49
C SER A 297 2.69 24.03 10.30
N ARG A 298 4.00 23.92 10.56
CA ARG A 298 4.96 23.56 9.52
C ARG A 298 4.82 22.08 9.14
N TYR A 299 4.46 21.82 7.89
CA TYR A 299 4.42 20.47 7.32
C TYR A 299 5.82 19.99 6.95
N SER A 300 6.15 18.76 7.34
CA SER A 300 7.37 18.08 6.92
C SER A 300 7.02 16.73 6.30
N SER A 301 7.23 16.59 4.99
CA SER A 301 6.92 15.36 4.25
C SER A 301 7.61 14.13 4.83
N LEU A 302 8.88 14.27 5.28
CA LEU A 302 9.64 13.17 5.87
C LEU A 302 9.06 12.74 7.22
N ASN A 303 8.69 13.70 8.08
CA ASN A 303 8.04 13.38 9.34
C ASN A 303 6.63 12.79 9.13
N SER A 304 5.89 13.27 8.15
CA SER A 304 4.57 12.72 7.80
C SER A 304 4.67 11.29 7.29
N LEU A 305 5.68 10.99 6.46
CA LEU A 305 5.97 9.63 6.04
C LEU A 305 6.30 8.74 7.25
N ALA A 306 7.16 9.20 8.15
CA ALA A 306 7.55 8.45 9.34
C ALA A 306 6.34 8.19 10.28
N VAL A 307 5.47 9.19 10.49
CA VAL A 307 4.25 9.05 11.29
C VAL A 307 3.28 8.05 10.63
N ALA A 308 3.04 8.18 9.32
CA ALA A 308 2.14 7.28 8.61
C ALA A 308 2.66 5.83 8.66
N THR A 309 3.94 5.63 8.39
CA THR A 309 4.60 4.31 8.48
C THR A 309 4.49 3.73 9.90
N PHE A 310 4.79 4.53 10.92
CA PHE A 310 4.70 4.11 12.32
C PHE A 310 3.26 3.68 12.69
N LEU A 311 2.26 4.50 12.39
CA LEU A 311 0.85 4.19 12.69
C LEU A 311 0.38 2.92 11.96
N MET A 312 0.79 2.73 10.71
CA MET A 312 0.46 1.52 9.95
C MET A 312 1.10 0.27 10.58
N LEU A 313 2.35 0.35 11.00
CA LEU A 313 3.06 -0.78 11.63
C LEU A 313 2.56 -1.06 13.07
N VAL A 314 2.11 -0.06 13.81
CA VAL A 314 1.42 -0.26 15.11
C VAL A 314 0.08 -0.98 14.91
N TYR A 315 -0.66 -0.61 13.86
CA TYR A 315 -1.93 -1.27 13.55
C TYR A 315 -1.72 -2.69 13.01
N ARG A 316 -0.75 -2.88 12.11
CA ARG A 316 -0.43 -4.17 11.48
C ARG A 316 1.08 -4.29 11.24
N PRO A 317 1.82 -4.90 12.17
CA PRO A 317 3.27 -5.12 12.03
C PRO A 317 3.65 -5.94 10.78
N ASP A 318 2.76 -6.84 10.33
CA ASP A 318 2.92 -7.65 9.13
C ASP A 318 3.03 -6.84 7.82
N PHE A 319 2.60 -5.57 7.82
CA PHE A 319 2.85 -4.68 6.68
C PHE A 319 4.34 -4.47 6.40
N LEU A 320 5.21 -4.63 7.38
CA LEU A 320 6.66 -4.52 7.20
C LEU A 320 7.19 -5.48 6.11
N TYR A 321 6.52 -6.63 5.94
CA TYR A 321 6.86 -7.67 4.96
C TYR A 321 5.94 -7.67 3.73
N ASP A 322 5.12 -6.66 3.58
CA ASP A 322 4.29 -6.48 2.39
C ASP A 322 5.04 -5.65 1.34
N ILE A 323 5.32 -6.27 0.19
CA ILE A 323 6.07 -5.63 -0.90
C ILE A 323 5.43 -4.31 -1.34
N SER A 324 4.09 -4.24 -1.36
CA SER A 324 3.39 -3.00 -1.74
C SER A 324 3.63 -1.88 -0.72
N PHE A 325 3.75 -2.23 0.56
CA PHE A 325 4.09 -1.28 1.61
C PHE A 325 5.54 -0.83 1.49
N GLU A 326 6.49 -1.77 1.35
CA GLU A 326 7.93 -1.47 1.23
C GLU A 326 8.21 -0.58 0.01
N LEU A 327 7.75 -0.99 -1.19
CA LEU A 327 7.92 -0.20 -2.42
C LEU A 327 7.33 1.20 -2.29
N SER A 328 6.21 1.30 -1.62
CA SER A 328 5.51 2.57 -1.47
C SER A 328 6.21 3.51 -0.49
N VAL A 329 6.78 2.99 0.61
CA VAL A 329 7.60 3.79 1.55
C VAL A 329 8.91 4.22 0.89
N LEU A 330 9.57 3.31 0.17
CA LEU A 330 10.80 3.60 -0.56
C LEU A 330 10.61 4.66 -1.65
N ALA A 331 9.54 4.54 -2.45
CA ALA A 331 9.22 5.54 -3.48
C ALA A 331 9.05 6.94 -2.90
N VAL A 332 8.26 7.08 -1.82
CA VAL A 332 8.05 8.39 -1.18
C VAL A 332 9.33 8.89 -0.50
N ALA A 333 10.11 8.01 0.13
CA ALA A 333 11.40 8.37 0.69
C ALA A 333 12.34 8.92 -0.40
N GLY A 334 12.44 8.25 -1.54
CA GLY A 334 13.21 8.69 -2.69
C GLY A 334 12.76 10.07 -3.21
N ILE A 335 11.45 10.27 -3.38
CA ILE A 335 10.90 11.56 -3.81
C ILE A 335 11.26 12.66 -2.80
N VAL A 336 11.06 12.43 -1.51
CA VAL A 336 11.31 13.44 -0.48
C VAL A 336 12.80 13.76 -0.35
N LEU A 337 13.66 12.76 -0.47
CA LEU A 337 15.10 12.94 -0.26
C LEU A 337 15.81 13.46 -1.50
N TRP A 338 15.39 13.09 -2.72
CA TRP A 338 16.10 13.43 -3.95
C TRP A 338 15.33 14.39 -4.86
N ALA A 339 14.01 14.22 -5.07
CA ALA A 339 13.25 15.09 -5.95
C ALA A 339 12.90 16.45 -5.29
N VAL A 340 12.52 16.48 -4.01
CA VAL A 340 12.14 17.74 -3.33
C VAL A 340 13.28 18.76 -3.29
N PRO A 341 14.56 18.43 -3.05
CA PRO A 341 15.66 19.38 -3.18
C PRO A 341 15.79 19.98 -4.59
N VAL A 342 15.63 19.15 -5.65
CA VAL A 342 15.64 19.62 -7.04
C VAL A 342 14.48 20.58 -7.29
N MET A 343 13.26 20.27 -6.82
CA MET A 343 12.10 21.13 -6.96
C MET A 343 12.32 22.51 -6.32
N ARG A 344 13.02 22.58 -5.20
CA ARG A 344 13.31 23.85 -4.50
C ARG A 344 14.32 24.72 -5.24
N SER A 345 15.22 24.12 -6.03
CA SER A 345 16.21 24.87 -6.82
C SER A 345 15.66 25.46 -8.11
N MET A 346 14.41 25.14 -8.52
CA MET A 346 13.81 25.51 -9.80
C MET A 346 13.11 26.89 -9.80
N GLY A 347 13.45 27.80 -8.89
CA GLY A 347 12.76 29.10 -8.73
C GLY A 347 12.85 30.09 -9.92
N GLY A 348 13.79 29.87 -10.86
CA GLY A 348 14.01 30.79 -12.00
C GLY A 348 13.54 30.27 -13.38
N TYR A 349 12.96 29.07 -13.44
CA TYR A 349 12.58 28.44 -14.70
C TYR A 349 11.13 28.77 -15.10
N GLY A 350 10.87 28.79 -16.42
CA GLY A 350 9.52 28.96 -16.96
C GLY A 350 8.58 27.81 -16.55
N TRP A 351 7.27 28.06 -16.53
CA TRP A 351 6.27 27.11 -16.04
C TRP A 351 6.37 25.71 -16.72
N LEU A 352 6.51 25.66 -18.03
CA LEU A 352 6.56 24.39 -18.76
C LEU A 352 7.82 23.58 -18.45
N SER A 353 9.01 24.20 -18.51
CA SER A 353 10.27 23.55 -18.19
C SER A 353 10.33 23.10 -16.73
N ARG A 354 9.83 23.92 -15.82
CA ARG A 354 9.72 23.60 -14.40
C ARG A 354 8.85 22.37 -14.18
N THR A 355 7.65 22.29 -14.77
CA THR A 355 6.73 21.16 -14.62
C THR A 355 7.35 19.88 -15.16
N THR A 356 7.95 19.93 -16.35
CA THR A 356 8.61 18.77 -16.96
C THR A 356 9.75 18.24 -16.10
N ILE A 357 10.66 19.12 -15.65
CA ILE A 357 11.81 18.71 -14.81
C ILE A 357 11.34 18.14 -13.48
N ILE A 358 10.33 18.73 -12.85
CA ILE A 358 9.77 18.23 -11.58
C ILE A 358 9.17 16.83 -11.78
N THR A 359 8.38 16.63 -12.82
CA THR A 359 7.76 15.32 -13.10
C THR A 359 8.81 14.25 -13.35
N LEU A 360 9.84 14.56 -14.15
CA LEU A 360 10.96 13.66 -14.38
C LEU A 360 11.75 13.37 -13.09
N ALA A 361 12.05 14.38 -12.29
CA ALA A 361 12.78 14.20 -11.03
C ALA A 361 12.00 13.31 -10.03
N ILE A 362 10.68 13.47 -9.95
CA ILE A 362 9.82 12.60 -9.13
C ILE A 362 9.86 11.16 -9.64
N GLY A 363 9.67 10.96 -10.95
CA GLY A 363 9.68 9.63 -11.56
C GLY A 363 11.03 8.92 -11.38
N ILE A 364 12.13 9.60 -11.69
CA ILE A 364 13.49 9.06 -11.54
C ILE A 364 13.79 8.72 -10.07
N ALA A 365 13.50 9.62 -9.13
CA ALA A 365 13.77 9.40 -7.71
C ALA A 365 12.96 8.21 -7.17
N ALA A 366 11.67 8.13 -7.49
CA ALA A 366 10.83 7.01 -7.10
C ALA A 366 11.32 5.68 -7.68
N THR A 367 11.62 5.65 -8.99
CA THR A 367 12.10 4.44 -9.68
C THR A 367 13.44 3.98 -9.11
N LEU A 368 14.42 4.86 -8.97
CA LEU A 368 15.74 4.49 -8.46
C LEU A 368 15.65 3.88 -7.04
N TRP A 369 14.85 4.46 -6.15
CA TRP A 369 14.71 3.94 -4.78
C TRP A 369 13.96 2.62 -4.70
N THR A 370 13.07 2.33 -5.65
CA THR A 370 12.33 1.06 -5.69
C THR A 370 13.04 -0.02 -6.52
N LEU A 371 13.92 0.37 -7.44
CA LEU A 371 14.56 -0.52 -8.41
C LEU A 371 15.27 -1.73 -7.78
N PRO A 372 16.10 -1.59 -6.70
CA PRO A 372 16.79 -2.74 -6.12
C PRO A 372 15.81 -3.79 -5.59
N LEU A 373 14.75 -3.35 -4.89
CA LEU A 373 13.74 -4.25 -4.36
C LEU A 373 12.88 -4.88 -5.47
N VAL A 374 12.55 -4.14 -6.52
CA VAL A 374 11.82 -4.66 -7.69
C VAL A 374 12.62 -5.73 -8.39
N SER A 375 13.91 -5.47 -8.67
CA SER A 375 14.79 -6.45 -9.32
C SER A 375 14.99 -7.70 -8.47
N HIS A 376 15.21 -7.54 -7.16
CA HIS A 376 15.35 -8.67 -6.24
C HIS A 376 14.08 -9.54 -6.18
N THR A 377 12.90 -8.91 -6.17
CA THR A 377 11.62 -9.59 -5.95
C THR A 377 11.01 -10.16 -7.22
N PHE A 378 11.08 -9.42 -8.33
CA PHE A 378 10.41 -9.75 -9.58
C PHE A 378 11.37 -10.21 -10.69
N GLY A 379 12.68 -10.08 -10.50
CA GLY A 379 13.69 -10.54 -11.46
C GLY A 379 13.78 -9.70 -12.72
N ASN A 380 13.24 -8.48 -12.73
CA ASN A 380 13.28 -7.60 -13.89
C ASN A 380 13.62 -6.15 -13.52
N LEU A 381 14.23 -5.45 -14.46
CA LEU A 381 14.56 -4.02 -14.40
C LEU A 381 13.75 -3.28 -15.47
N PRO A 382 12.62 -2.64 -15.12
CA PRO A 382 11.74 -1.98 -16.07
C PRO A 382 12.27 -0.58 -16.43
N ILE A 383 13.21 -0.50 -17.39
CA ILE A 383 13.85 0.77 -17.79
C ILE A 383 12.86 1.70 -18.48
N ALA A 384 11.96 1.15 -19.27
CA ALA A 384 10.96 1.94 -19.99
C ALA A 384 10.06 2.77 -19.07
N SER A 385 9.86 2.33 -17.83
CA SER A 385 8.99 3.02 -16.86
C SER A 385 9.39 4.48 -16.62
N VAL A 386 10.67 4.81 -16.63
CA VAL A 386 11.17 6.18 -16.40
C VAL A 386 10.67 7.14 -17.47
N ILE A 387 10.67 6.70 -18.74
CA ILE A 387 10.26 7.53 -19.88
C ILE A 387 8.74 7.49 -20.06
N LEU A 388 8.13 6.32 -19.86
CA LEU A 388 6.69 6.14 -20.10
C LEU A 388 5.82 6.74 -18.99
N THR A 389 6.29 6.73 -17.74
CA THR A 389 5.48 7.22 -16.61
C THR A 389 4.96 8.65 -16.82
N PRO A 390 5.75 9.66 -17.25
CA PRO A 390 5.24 11.00 -17.49
C PRO A 390 4.15 11.07 -18.58
N ALA A 391 4.31 10.29 -19.66
CA ALA A 391 3.35 10.27 -20.76
C ALA A 391 2.02 9.62 -20.35
N VAL A 392 2.11 8.48 -19.67
CA VAL A 392 0.95 7.70 -19.22
C VAL A 392 0.21 8.38 -18.05
N MET A 393 0.93 9.18 -17.27
CA MET A 393 0.37 9.87 -16.09
C MET A 393 -0.75 10.84 -16.43
N LEU A 394 -0.69 11.48 -17.62
CA LEU A 394 -1.76 12.37 -18.09
C LEU A 394 -3.07 11.60 -18.28
N PHE A 395 -3.00 10.43 -18.92
CA PHE A 395 -4.17 9.58 -19.13
C PHE A 395 -4.67 9.02 -17.81
N SER A 396 -3.77 8.60 -16.91
CA SER A 396 -4.13 8.15 -15.56
C SER A 396 -4.89 9.24 -14.78
N TYR A 397 -4.50 10.50 -14.92
CA TYR A 397 -5.23 11.63 -14.33
C TYR A 397 -6.66 11.72 -14.88
N LEU A 398 -6.84 11.63 -16.20
CA LEU A 398 -8.15 11.68 -16.83
C LEU A 398 -9.02 10.48 -16.41
N ILE A 399 -8.46 9.28 -16.41
CA ILE A 399 -9.17 8.04 -16.01
C ILE A 399 -9.72 8.19 -14.58
N VAL A 400 -8.88 8.58 -13.64
CA VAL A 400 -9.29 8.68 -12.22
C VAL A 400 -10.25 9.85 -12.00
N ALA A 401 -9.99 11.02 -12.59
CA ALA A 401 -10.86 12.19 -12.42
C ALA A 401 -12.25 11.94 -13.00
N PHE A 402 -12.33 11.50 -14.26
CA PHE A 402 -13.60 11.23 -14.92
C PHE A 402 -14.29 9.98 -14.38
N GLY A 403 -13.54 8.95 -13.97
CA GLY A 403 -14.07 7.79 -13.28
C GLY A 403 -14.77 8.16 -11.97
N ILE A 404 -14.22 9.11 -11.20
CA ILE A 404 -14.88 9.63 -9.99
C ILE A 404 -16.10 10.47 -10.33
N PHE A 405 -16.04 11.31 -11.36
CA PHE A 405 -17.21 12.04 -11.81
C PHE A 405 -18.35 11.11 -12.27
N THR A 406 -18.02 9.99 -12.90
CA THR A 406 -19.00 8.94 -13.25
C THR A 406 -19.74 8.41 -12.01
N LEU A 407 -19.04 8.28 -10.88
CA LEU A 407 -19.66 7.78 -9.64
C LEU A 407 -20.55 8.84 -8.94
N ILE A 408 -20.26 10.12 -9.11
CA ILE A 408 -20.93 11.21 -8.39
C ILE A 408 -22.10 11.80 -9.22
N LEU A 409 -21.91 11.95 -10.53
CA LEU A 409 -22.85 12.67 -11.39
C LEU A 409 -24.06 11.79 -11.77
N PRO A 410 -25.24 12.41 -12.00
CA PRO A 410 -26.42 11.70 -12.52
C PRO A 410 -26.26 11.38 -14.01
N THR A 411 -27.01 10.40 -14.48
CA THR A 411 -27.20 10.13 -15.91
C THR A 411 -27.95 11.32 -16.55
N PRO A 412 -27.54 11.86 -17.74
CA PRO A 412 -26.56 11.30 -18.70
C PRO A 412 -25.11 11.75 -18.52
N LEU A 413 -24.82 12.69 -17.63
CA LEU A 413 -23.46 13.23 -17.45
C LEU A 413 -22.45 12.13 -17.02
N SER A 414 -22.89 11.16 -16.23
CA SER A 414 -22.04 10.03 -15.82
C SER A 414 -21.60 9.20 -17.01
N VAL A 415 -22.46 8.98 -18.01
CA VAL A 415 -22.12 8.24 -19.24
C VAL A 415 -21.07 8.97 -20.05
N TYR A 416 -21.20 10.30 -20.19
CA TYR A 416 -20.21 11.10 -20.89
C TYR A 416 -18.83 11.05 -20.18
N CYS A 417 -18.83 11.15 -18.84
CA CYS A 417 -17.60 11.02 -18.07
C CYS A 417 -16.96 9.63 -18.22
N LEU A 418 -17.77 8.57 -18.21
CA LEU A 418 -17.28 7.20 -18.42
C LEU A 418 -16.62 7.05 -19.79
N ASN A 419 -17.25 7.54 -20.86
CA ASN A 419 -16.70 7.48 -22.21
C ASN A 419 -15.34 8.19 -22.31
N VAL A 420 -15.19 9.33 -21.64
CA VAL A 420 -13.89 10.05 -21.60
C VAL A 420 -12.85 9.23 -20.83
N ALA A 421 -13.23 8.58 -19.71
CA ALA A 421 -12.34 7.73 -18.94
C ALA A 421 -11.92 6.48 -19.72
N GLU A 422 -12.85 5.83 -20.42
CA GLU A 422 -12.59 4.65 -21.28
C GLU A 422 -11.70 5.02 -22.47
N TRP A 423 -11.96 6.14 -23.14
CA TRP A 423 -11.07 6.66 -24.20
C TRP A 423 -9.65 6.91 -23.69
N ALA A 424 -9.50 7.53 -22.51
CA ALA A 424 -8.19 7.76 -21.93
C ALA A 424 -7.49 6.43 -21.56
N ALA A 425 -8.25 5.43 -21.11
CA ALA A 425 -7.74 4.10 -20.82
C ALA A 425 -7.29 3.36 -22.09
N GLU A 426 -8.02 3.49 -23.18
CA GLU A 426 -7.64 2.93 -24.49
C GLU A 426 -6.33 3.53 -25.00
N MET A 427 -6.18 4.86 -24.94
CA MET A 427 -4.93 5.53 -25.31
C MET A 427 -3.76 5.08 -24.41
N GLN A 428 -3.99 4.97 -23.11
CA GLN A 428 -3.00 4.47 -22.17
C GLN A 428 -2.60 3.03 -22.48
N ASN A 429 -3.56 2.14 -22.75
CA ASN A 429 -3.32 0.74 -23.07
C ASN A 429 -2.50 0.61 -24.38
N SER A 430 -2.86 1.36 -25.42
CA SER A 430 -2.15 1.35 -26.70
C SER A 430 -0.68 1.74 -26.54
N ILE A 431 -0.38 2.75 -25.72
CA ILE A 431 1.01 3.15 -25.43
C ILE A 431 1.74 2.05 -24.68
N VAL A 432 1.10 1.42 -23.68
CA VAL A 432 1.71 0.38 -22.85
C VAL A 432 1.95 -0.89 -23.65
N GLU A 433 0.96 -1.36 -24.40
CA GLU A 433 1.06 -2.56 -25.25
C GLU A 433 2.14 -2.39 -26.32
N TYR A 434 2.14 -1.26 -27.04
CA TYR A 434 3.20 -0.96 -27.99
C TYR A 434 4.58 -0.95 -27.34
N SER A 435 4.71 -0.29 -26.20
CA SER A 435 5.98 -0.19 -25.49
C SER A 435 6.45 -1.54 -24.93
N ALA A 436 5.53 -2.44 -24.58
CA ALA A 436 5.85 -3.79 -24.12
C ALA A 436 6.44 -4.68 -25.21
N THR A 437 6.22 -4.36 -26.50
CA THR A 437 6.83 -5.08 -27.63
C THR A 437 8.29 -4.69 -27.88
N LEU A 438 8.73 -3.55 -27.33
CA LEU A 438 10.10 -3.07 -27.54
C LEU A 438 11.11 -3.93 -26.77
N PRO A 439 12.27 -4.25 -27.39
CA PRO A 439 13.28 -5.12 -26.78
C PRO A 439 13.89 -4.53 -25.49
N PHE A 440 13.77 -3.21 -25.30
CA PHE A 440 14.33 -2.49 -24.15
C PHE A 440 13.27 -2.13 -23.10
N ALA A 441 12.07 -2.70 -23.17
CA ALA A 441 11.01 -2.41 -22.20
C ALA A 441 11.43 -2.81 -20.78
N SER A 442 12.05 -3.98 -20.64
CA SER A 442 12.65 -4.47 -19.40
C SER A 442 13.91 -5.28 -19.68
N ILE A 443 14.80 -5.31 -18.71
CA ILE A 443 15.97 -6.21 -18.70
C ILE A 443 15.71 -7.26 -17.61
N ASP A 444 15.81 -8.53 -18.00
CA ASP A 444 15.71 -9.63 -17.03
C ASP A 444 17.01 -9.69 -16.22
N TYR A 445 16.94 -9.23 -14.99
CA TYR A 445 18.06 -9.22 -14.06
C TYR A 445 17.56 -9.34 -12.62
N THR A 446 17.98 -10.39 -11.94
CA THR A 446 17.63 -10.64 -10.54
C THR A 446 18.80 -10.23 -9.64
N MET A 447 18.63 -9.16 -8.89
CA MET A 447 19.62 -8.76 -7.89
C MET A 447 19.68 -9.77 -6.75
N THR A 448 20.90 -10.09 -6.28
CA THR A 448 21.08 -10.81 -5.04
C THR A 448 20.71 -9.92 -3.85
N GLU A 449 20.45 -10.52 -2.67
CA GLU A 449 20.17 -9.75 -1.46
C GLU A 449 21.34 -8.83 -1.09
N GLY A 450 22.59 -9.29 -1.31
CA GLY A 450 23.80 -8.49 -1.09
C GLY A 450 23.88 -7.26 -1.99
N ASP A 451 23.58 -7.42 -3.31
CA ASP A 451 23.59 -6.30 -4.25
C ASP A 451 22.52 -5.26 -3.91
N MET A 452 21.35 -5.72 -3.48
CA MET A 452 20.25 -4.85 -3.04
C MET A 452 20.67 -3.98 -1.85
N TRP A 453 21.27 -4.58 -0.81
CA TRP A 453 21.73 -3.84 0.36
C TRP A 453 22.91 -2.91 0.05
N LEU A 454 23.79 -3.30 -0.87
CA LEU A 454 24.87 -2.44 -1.36
C LEU A 454 24.30 -1.19 -2.05
N CYS A 455 23.30 -1.34 -2.94
CA CYS A 455 22.63 -0.21 -3.59
C CYS A 455 22.03 0.76 -2.56
N TYR A 456 21.29 0.25 -1.57
CA TYR A 456 20.71 1.11 -0.52
C TYR A 456 21.78 1.80 0.33
N SER A 457 22.90 1.13 0.63
CA SER A 457 24.02 1.75 1.34
C SER A 457 24.61 2.91 0.57
N ILE A 458 24.75 2.77 -0.76
CA ILE A 458 25.21 3.83 -1.66
C ILE A 458 24.19 4.99 -1.66
N TYR A 459 22.89 4.72 -1.79
CA TYR A 459 21.85 5.77 -1.80
C TYR A 459 21.81 6.57 -0.50
N VAL A 460 21.92 5.90 0.64
CA VAL A 460 22.00 6.55 1.95
C VAL A 460 23.27 7.41 2.05
N THR A 461 24.41 6.90 1.60
CA THR A 461 25.68 7.63 1.61
C THR A 461 25.61 8.90 0.74
N ILE A 462 25.08 8.80 -0.47
CA ILE A 462 24.87 9.95 -1.36
C ILE A 462 23.95 10.99 -0.69
N THR A 463 22.87 10.53 -0.07
CA THR A 463 21.92 11.41 0.62
C THR A 463 22.57 12.13 1.79
N LEU A 464 23.38 11.46 2.59
CA LEU A 464 24.12 12.05 3.71
C LEU A 464 25.18 13.05 3.24
N LEU A 465 25.90 12.73 2.17
CA LEU A 465 26.91 13.63 1.57
C LEU A 465 26.25 14.91 1.03
N THR A 466 25.18 14.79 0.26
CA THR A 466 24.44 15.95 -0.29
C THR A 466 23.85 16.82 0.82
N TRP A 467 23.32 16.21 1.87
CA TRP A 467 22.81 16.92 3.05
C TRP A 467 23.93 17.66 3.79
N SER A 468 25.08 17.04 3.98
CA SER A 468 26.27 17.62 4.64
C SER A 468 26.78 18.84 3.87
N ILE A 469 26.90 18.74 2.53
CA ILE A 469 27.36 19.83 1.66
C ILE A 469 26.39 21.02 1.72
N ASN A 470 25.09 20.76 1.63
CA ASN A 470 24.07 21.81 1.68
C ASN A 470 24.04 22.51 3.05
N ARG A 471 24.26 21.77 4.13
CA ARG A 471 24.35 22.36 5.49
C ARG A 471 25.55 23.29 5.64
N LYS A 472 26.71 22.93 5.09
CA LYS A 472 27.90 23.80 5.10
C LYS A 472 27.69 25.09 4.32
N LYS A 473 27.04 25.04 3.13
CA LYS A 473 26.71 26.24 2.34
C LYS A 473 25.83 27.23 3.11
N VAL A 474 24.81 26.75 3.82
CA VAL A 474 23.92 27.60 4.62
C VAL A 474 24.68 28.26 5.78
N VAL A 475 25.57 27.53 6.46
CA VAL A 475 26.40 28.08 7.55
C VAL A 475 27.38 29.13 7.02
N THR A 476 28.06 28.86 5.90
CA THR A 476 29.04 29.82 5.31
C THR A 476 28.34 31.10 4.85
N LEU A 477 27.15 31.03 4.24
CA LEU A 477 26.38 32.22 3.86
C LEU A 477 25.86 33.01 5.08
N SER A 478 25.57 32.33 6.20
CA SER A 478 25.17 33.00 7.45
C SER A 478 26.35 33.78 8.06
N TYR A 479 27.58 33.27 7.99
CA TYR A 479 28.77 33.99 8.46
C TYR A 479 29.19 35.12 7.52
N ALA A 480 28.93 35.02 6.22
CA ALA A 480 29.28 36.06 5.26
C ALA A 480 28.33 37.28 5.31
N ASN A 481 27.16 37.14 5.92
CA ASN A 481 26.16 38.20 6.06
C ASN A 481 26.07 38.81 7.47
N THR A 482 26.98 38.48 8.36
CA THR A 482 27.16 39.19 9.66
C THR A 482 28.16 40.32 9.46
N PRO A 483 27.77 41.59 9.65
CA PRO A 483 28.64 42.74 9.50
C PRO A 483 29.78 42.75 10.53
#